data_f17f5d78e6eb29c80039ba286f0883a4
#
_entry.id   f17f5d78e6eb29c80039ba286f0883a4
#
_cell.length_a   1.000
_cell.length_b   1.000
_cell.length_c   1.000
_cell.angle_alpha   90.00
_cell.angle_beta   90.00
_cell.angle_gamma   90.00
#
_symmetry.space_group_name_H-M   'P 1'
#
loop_
_entity.id
_entity.type
_entity.pdbx_description
1 polymer ?
#
loop_
_entity_poly.entity_id
_entity_poly.type
_entity_poly.pdbx_seq_one_letter_code
_entity_poly.pdbx_strand_id
1 'polypeptide(L)'
;MGLVKNNAVPRNRMLGVRSWGGSPNWNGTCANFPNSEQAMLDKGVFLQNIWVFGHEFGHGNQVAQMKGAGWAEVTNNIYAQQAMYQMNNAACRLEHTEFKRQGYNDKVVADRFNAYLNDAIVKKKPYLTHEGGLVNDPEKGEYYSADPFVSLAPLWQLSLFFMLTEDAPWSKPDFWPDVHWAAIHDNNSVYTYGEKYVNFMKRAMDASEMNLTDFFKKMGLLREINMKVGDYGPAKQITITKEMVGEIENYGKSKSPVPTPVIYYISGNSLDTYKKQLSVQGVFNQGVSNGNLSKTVSHSV
;
A
#
# COMPACT_ATOMS: atom_id res chain seq x y z
N MET A 1 -14.09 2.19 1.71
CA MET A 1 -14.42 2.04 3.14
C MET A 1 -15.64 1.15 3.41
N GLY A 2 -16.27 0.57 2.41
CA GLY A 2 -17.42 -0.30 2.57
C GLY A 2 -18.71 0.39 3.04
N LEU A 3 -18.75 1.71 3.07
CA LEU A 3 -19.90 2.46 3.59
C LEU A 3 -21.17 2.24 2.73
N VAL A 4 -21.02 2.35 1.41
CA VAL A 4 -22.15 2.17 0.48
C VAL A 4 -22.68 0.73 0.53
N LYS A 5 -21.78 -0.27 0.50
CA LYS A 5 -22.14 -1.69 0.62
C LYS A 5 -22.96 -1.98 1.88
N ASN A 6 -22.67 -1.29 2.98
CA ASN A 6 -23.30 -1.51 4.28
C ASN A 6 -24.38 -0.47 4.61
N ASN A 7 -24.89 0.26 3.63
CA ASN A 7 -25.90 1.32 3.80
C ASN A 7 -25.52 2.38 4.85
N ALA A 8 -24.21 2.63 5.01
CA ALA A 8 -23.71 3.61 5.95
C ALA A 8 -23.46 4.95 5.27
N VAL A 9 -23.77 6.02 5.97
CA VAL A 9 -23.49 7.38 5.50
C VAL A 9 -22.18 7.84 6.11
N PRO A 10 -21.25 8.43 5.33
CA PRO A 10 -20.05 9.04 5.90
C PRO A 10 -20.41 10.09 6.95
N ARG A 11 -19.90 9.91 8.17
CA ARG A 11 -20.14 10.90 9.25
C ARG A 11 -19.31 12.17 9.04
N ASN A 12 -18.16 12.04 8.41
CA ASN A 12 -17.25 13.15 8.19
C ASN A 12 -17.47 13.73 6.79
N ARG A 13 -17.77 15.01 6.72
CA ARG A 13 -17.71 15.78 5.47
C ARG A 13 -16.27 16.21 5.28
N MET A 14 -15.68 15.82 4.17
CA MET A 14 -14.34 16.30 3.79
C MET A 14 -14.49 17.60 3.03
N LEU A 15 -13.79 18.61 3.48
CA LEU A 15 -13.73 19.92 2.84
C LEU A 15 -12.34 20.10 2.22
N GLY A 16 -12.32 20.47 0.95
CA GLY A 16 -11.15 21.05 0.33
C GLY A 16 -11.19 22.57 0.55
N VAL A 17 -10.13 23.13 1.08
CA VAL A 17 -10.03 24.57 1.29
C VAL A 17 -8.77 25.13 0.64
N ARG A 18 -8.84 26.35 0.18
CA ARG A 18 -7.67 27.10 -0.28
C ARG A 18 -6.81 27.50 0.92
N SER A 19 -5.52 27.28 0.84
CA SER A 19 -4.55 27.78 1.80
C SER A 19 -3.60 28.81 1.15
N TRP A 20 -3.08 29.73 1.95
CA TRP A 20 -2.20 30.80 1.50
C TRP A 20 -0.73 30.41 1.66
N GLY A 21 -0.30 29.40 0.95
CA GLY A 21 1.10 28.95 0.94
C GLY A 21 1.29 27.56 1.55
N GLY A 22 2.50 27.04 1.42
CA GLY A 22 2.86 25.69 1.85
C GLY A 22 2.53 24.62 0.81
N SER A 23 2.69 23.37 1.20
CA SER A 23 2.31 22.20 0.41
C SER A 23 0.88 21.76 0.73
N PRO A 24 0.20 21.03 -0.16
CA PRO A 24 -1.05 20.37 0.16
C PRO A 24 -0.91 19.57 1.46
N ASN A 25 -1.91 19.61 2.32
CA ASN A 25 -1.89 18.87 3.58
C ASN A 25 -3.29 18.64 4.14
N TRP A 26 -3.41 17.66 5.02
CA TRP A 26 -4.60 17.38 5.82
C TRP A 26 -4.39 17.87 7.26
N ASN A 27 -5.30 18.70 7.75
CA ASN A 27 -5.20 19.27 9.11
C ASN A 27 -6.11 18.59 10.15
N GLY A 28 -6.66 17.44 9.85
CA GLY A 28 -7.61 16.71 10.70
C GLY A 28 -9.08 17.03 10.45
N THR A 29 -9.40 18.14 9.78
CA THR A 29 -10.77 18.56 9.46
C THR A 29 -10.99 18.85 7.99
N CYS A 30 -9.97 19.36 7.29
CA CYS A 30 -10.04 19.66 5.87
C CYS A 30 -8.71 19.43 5.18
N ALA A 31 -8.77 19.20 3.88
CA ALA A 31 -7.61 19.19 3.01
C ALA A 31 -7.32 20.61 2.53
N ASN A 32 -6.10 21.06 2.75
CA ASN A 32 -5.63 22.37 2.33
C ASN A 32 -4.91 22.26 0.99
N PHE A 33 -5.28 23.10 0.02
CA PHE A 33 -4.67 23.13 -1.31
C PHE A 33 -4.17 24.55 -1.62
N PRO A 34 -2.87 24.81 -1.59
CA PRO A 34 -2.32 26.10 -1.98
C PRO A 34 -2.62 26.42 -3.44
N ASN A 35 -3.09 27.62 -3.71
CA ASN A 35 -3.37 28.15 -5.07
C ASN A 35 -4.33 27.32 -5.93
N SER A 36 -5.32 26.65 -5.35
CA SER A 36 -5.98 25.55 -6.04
C SER A 36 -7.45 25.70 -6.37
N GLU A 37 -8.04 26.90 -6.25
CA GLU A 37 -9.41 27.08 -6.74
C GLU A 37 -9.52 26.71 -8.22
N GLN A 38 -8.62 27.22 -9.04
CA GLN A 38 -8.58 26.89 -10.46
C GLN A 38 -8.29 25.39 -10.69
N ALA A 39 -7.39 24.80 -9.90
CA ALA A 39 -7.06 23.37 -10.02
C ALA A 39 -8.22 22.44 -9.66
N MET A 40 -9.11 22.88 -8.78
CA MET A 40 -10.30 22.11 -8.40
C MET A 40 -11.45 22.27 -9.39
N LEU A 41 -11.53 23.40 -10.07
CA LEU A 41 -12.63 23.73 -11.00
C LEU A 41 -12.30 23.38 -12.45
N ASP A 42 -11.02 23.39 -12.82
CA ASP A 42 -10.58 23.02 -14.16
C ASP A 42 -10.38 21.50 -14.25
N LYS A 43 -11.20 20.84 -15.07
CA LYS A 43 -11.15 19.38 -15.25
C LYS A 43 -9.76 18.89 -15.68
N GLY A 44 -9.06 19.59 -16.54
CA GLY A 44 -7.72 19.20 -17.01
C GLY A 44 -6.71 19.26 -15.87
N VAL A 45 -6.70 20.35 -15.11
CA VAL A 45 -5.81 20.54 -13.97
C VAL A 45 -6.17 19.57 -12.82
N PHE A 46 -7.46 19.34 -12.57
CA PHE A 46 -7.91 18.35 -11.58
C PHE A 46 -7.38 16.95 -11.92
N LEU A 47 -7.53 16.50 -13.16
CA LEU A 47 -7.05 15.18 -13.58
C LEU A 47 -5.53 15.03 -13.47
N GLN A 48 -4.77 16.09 -13.75
CA GLN A 48 -3.32 16.09 -13.57
C GLN A 48 -2.92 16.00 -12.08
N ASN A 49 -3.74 16.55 -11.19
CA ASN A 49 -3.48 16.60 -9.76
C ASN A 49 -4.33 15.63 -8.93
N ILE A 50 -5.03 14.71 -9.58
CA ILE A 50 -5.97 13.78 -8.90
C ILE A 50 -5.31 13.01 -7.75
N TRP A 51 -4.01 12.69 -7.88
CA TRP A 51 -3.29 12.05 -6.81
C TRP A 51 -3.24 12.92 -5.56
N VAL A 52 -2.93 14.21 -5.70
CA VAL A 52 -2.81 15.14 -4.57
C VAL A 52 -4.14 15.21 -3.82
N PHE A 53 -5.25 15.37 -4.55
CA PHE A 53 -6.58 15.36 -3.95
C PHE A 53 -6.90 14.04 -3.27
N GLY A 54 -6.67 12.92 -3.96
CA GLY A 54 -6.88 11.59 -3.40
C GLY A 54 -6.02 11.31 -2.17
N HIS A 55 -4.79 11.82 -2.14
CA HIS A 55 -3.86 11.70 -1.03
C HIS A 55 -4.36 12.43 0.22
N GLU A 56 -4.68 13.73 0.09
CA GLU A 56 -5.12 14.54 1.22
C GLU A 56 -6.49 14.09 1.75
N PHE A 57 -7.44 13.82 0.87
CA PHE A 57 -8.72 13.22 1.26
C PHE A 57 -8.54 11.78 1.80
N GLY A 58 -7.53 11.08 1.33
CA GLY A 58 -7.13 9.77 1.85
C GLY A 58 -6.80 9.82 3.33
N HIS A 59 -6.11 10.86 3.81
CA HIS A 59 -5.82 11.05 5.24
C HIS A 59 -7.10 11.13 6.08
N GLY A 60 -8.12 11.82 5.59
CA GLY A 60 -9.44 11.88 6.25
C GLY A 60 -10.17 10.54 6.32
N ASN A 61 -9.80 9.60 5.46
CA ASN A 61 -10.39 8.26 5.40
C ASN A 61 -9.53 7.17 6.04
N GLN A 62 -8.33 7.48 6.50
CA GLN A 62 -7.47 6.49 7.13
C GLN A 62 -8.08 5.94 8.42
N VAL A 63 -8.15 4.62 8.51
CA VAL A 63 -8.63 3.92 9.70
C VAL A 63 -7.49 3.75 10.70
N ALA A 64 -7.69 4.17 11.95
CA ALA A 64 -6.66 4.16 12.98
C ALA A 64 -6.03 2.77 13.20
N GLN A 65 -6.84 1.71 13.11
CA GLN A 65 -6.40 0.32 13.25
C GLN A 65 -5.53 -0.18 12.09
N MET A 66 -5.53 0.54 10.95
CA MET A 66 -4.68 0.25 9.80
C MET A 66 -3.51 1.24 9.67
N LYS A 67 -3.51 2.30 10.46
CA LYS A 67 -2.44 3.29 10.47
C LYS A 67 -1.29 2.82 11.36
N GLY A 68 -0.48 1.90 10.83
CA GLY A 68 0.74 1.41 11.47
C GLY A 68 1.87 2.45 11.47
N ALA A 69 2.93 2.22 12.22
CA ALA A 69 4.14 3.03 12.13
C ALA A 69 4.77 2.87 10.74
N GLY A 70 5.17 3.97 10.13
CA GLY A 70 5.65 3.99 8.75
C GLY A 70 4.56 3.92 7.68
N TRP A 71 3.28 3.88 8.08
CA TRP A 71 2.14 3.78 7.15
C TRP A 71 1.25 5.02 7.12
N ALA A 72 1.64 6.11 7.78
CA ALA A 72 0.85 7.34 7.76
C ALA A 72 0.65 7.88 6.34
N GLU A 73 1.71 7.85 5.54
CA GLU A 73 1.71 8.28 4.12
C GLU A 73 1.57 7.10 3.14
N VAL A 74 1.20 5.92 3.62
CA VAL A 74 1.05 4.71 2.79
C VAL A 74 -0.41 4.35 2.62
N THR A 75 -1.16 4.19 3.71
CA THR A 75 -2.56 3.72 3.63
C THR A 75 -3.52 4.77 3.07
N ASN A 76 -3.24 6.07 3.18
CA ASN A 76 -3.97 7.11 2.49
C ASN A 76 -3.79 7.01 0.96
N ASN A 77 -2.63 6.57 0.50
CA ASN A 77 -2.33 6.41 -0.93
C ASN A 77 -3.07 5.23 -1.60
N ILE A 78 -3.66 4.31 -0.84
CA ILE A 78 -4.59 3.31 -1.41
C ILE A 78 -5.74 4.04 -2.12
N TYR A 79 -6.31 5.07 -1.49
CA TYR A 79 -7.41 5.86 -2.06
C TYR A 79 -6.94 6.72 -3.24
N ALA A 80 -5.78 7.36 -3.09
CA ALA A 80 -5.19 8.19 -4.15
C ALA A 80 -4.91 7.36 -5.41
N GLN A 81 -4.30 6.20 -5.23
CA GLN A 81 -3.97 5.31 -6.34
C GLN A 81 -5.23 4.74 -7.01
N GLN A 82 -6.26 4.41 -6.22
CA GLN A 82 -7.55 3.97 -6.76
C GLN A 82 -8.23 5.08 -7.56
N ALA A 83 -8.23 6.32 -7.08
CA ALA A 83 -8.77 7.46 -7.81
C ALA A 83 -8.01 7.71 -9.11
N MET A 84 -6.68 7.65 -9.08
CA MET A 84 -5.86 7.76 -10.29
C MET A 84 -6.18 6.68 -11.30
N TYR A 85 -6.27 5.43 -10.86
CA TYR A 85 -6.57 4.31 -11.72
C TYR A 85 -7.93 4.47 -12.41
N GLN A 86 -8.95 4.89 -11.67
CA GLN A 86 -10.32 5.06 -12.20
C GLN A 86 -10.46 6.26 -13.14
N MET A 87 -9.73 7.34 -12.89
CA MET A 87 -9.88 8.60 -13.62
C MET A 87 -8.82 8.81 -14.71
N ASN A 88 -7.61 8.32 -14.49
CA ASN A 88 -6.50 8.46 -15.41
C ASN A 88 -5.47 7.35 -15.19
N ASN A 89 -5.71 6.19 -15.77
CA ASN A 89 -4.89 5.00 -15.62
C ASN A 89 -3.39 5.23 -15.92
N ALA A 90 -3.08 6.15 -16.85
CA ALA A 90 -1.69 6.47 -17.22
C ALA A 90 -0.90 7.16 -16.09
N ALA A 91 -1.55 7.62 -15.03
CA ALA A 91 -0.93 8.36 -13.94
C ALA A 91 -0.50 7.49 -12.75
N CYS A 92 -0.44 6.17 -12.90
CA CYS A 92 -0.03 5.26 -11.82
C CYS A 92 1.42 5.52 -11.40
N ARG A 93 1.59 6.02 -10.17
CA ARG A 93 2.91 6.43 -9.65
C ARG A 93 3.85 5.26 -9.35
N LEU A 94 3.33 4.06 -9.16
CA LEU A 94 4.15 2.89 -8.81
C LEU A 94 5.03 2.42 -9.97
N GLU A 95 4.59 2.62 -11.20
CA GLU A 95 5.30 2.19 -12.41
C GLU A 95 5.89 3.36 -13.21
N HIS A 96 5.79 4.58 -12.69
CA HIS A 96 6.34 5.76 -13.35
C HIS A 96 7.84 5.85 -13.17
N THR A 97 8.58 6.00 -14.27
CA THR A 97 10.05 6.03 -14.27
C THR A 97 10.64 7.40 -13.91
N GLU A 98 9.83 8.46 -13.94
CA GLU A 98 10.33 9.84 -13.87
C GLU A 98 10.22 10.50 -12.49
N PHE A 99 9.68 9.81 -11.48
CA PHE A 99 9.53 10.41 -10.16
C PHE A 99 10.83 10.34 -9.36
N LYS A 100 11.30 11.53 -8.95
CA LYS A 100 12.33 11.63 -7.91
C LYS A 100 11.76 11.10 -6.60
N ARG A 101 12.56 10.36 -5.86
CA ARG A 101 12.20 9.98 -4.49
C ARG A 101 12.00 11.24 -3.64
N GLN A 102 10.87 11.33 -2.99
CA GLN A 102 10.65 12.38 -1.99
C GLN A 102 11.66 12.18 -0.84
N GLY A 103 12.44 13.21 -0.54
CA GLY A 103 13.46 13.16 0.52
C GLY A 103 14.82 12.57 0.11
N TYR A 104 15.05 12.27 -1.16
CA TYR A 104 16.32 11.76 -1.68
C TYR A 104 16.93 12.69 -2.71
N ASN A 105 18.25 12.92 -2.57
CA ASN A 105 19.06 13.67 -3.50
C ASN A 105 18.94 13.12 -4.93
N ASP A 106 18.01 13.63 -5.70
CA ASP A 106 17.84 13.43 -7.14
C ASP A 106 17.85 11.99 -7.69
N LYS A 107 17.76 10.97 -6.85
CA LYS A 107 17.67 9.58 -7.31
C LYS A 107 16.29 9.29 -7.87
N VAL A 108 16.22 9.04 -9.16
CA VAL A 108 15.03 8.55 -9.84
C VAL A 108 14.82 7.09 -9.46
N VAL A 109 13.65 6.76 -8.95
CA VAL A 109 13.21 5.36 -8.77
C VAL A 109 12.48 4.98 -10.04
N ALA A 110 13.10 4.15 -10.85
CA ALA A 110 12.56 3.76 -12.14
C ALA A 110 11.24 2.99 -12.04
N ASP A 111 11.12 2.12 -11.03
CA ASP A 111 9.95 1.26 -10.82
C ASP A 111 9.88 0.88 -9.34
N ARG A 112 8.77 1.25 -8.70
CA ARG A 112 8.59 1.05 -7.26
C ARG A 112 8.24 -0.39 -6.89
N PHE A 113 7.60 -1.14 -7.78
CA PHE A 113 7.38 -2.57 -7.56
C PHE A 113 8.72 -3.31 -7.53
N ASN A 114 9.58 -3.09 -8.51
CA ASN A 114 10.91 -3.69 -8.53
C ASN A 114 11.78 -3.23 -7.37
N ALA A 115 11.71 -1.95 -6.98
CA ALA A 115 12.42 -1.44 -5.81
C ALA A 115 11.98 -2.18 -4.54
N TYR A 116 10.68 -2.37 -4.36
CA TYR A 116 10.15 -3.11 -3.22
C TYR A 116 10.57 -4.59 -3.25
N LEU A 117 10.38 -5.27 -4.37
CA LEU A 117 10.70 -6.70 -4.51
C LEU A 117 12.21 -6.96 -4.32
N ASN A 118 13.05 -6.08 -4.85
CA ASN A 118 14.48 -6.16 -4.64
C ASN A 118 14.85 -6.06 -3.15
N ASP A 119 14.25 -5.12 -2.43
CA ASP A 119 14.53 -4.95 -1.01
C ASP A 119 13.88 -6.04 -0.14
N ALA A 120 12.62 -6.35 -0.35
CA ALA A 120 11.87 -7.30 0.48
C ALA A 120 12.29 -8.77 0.22
N ILE A 121 12.44 -9.15 -1.04
CA ILE A 121 12.66 -10.55 -1.42
C ILE A 121 14.13 -10.86 -1.60
N VAL A 122 14.85 -10.06 -2.39
CA VAL A 122 16.26 -10.33 -2.70
C VAL A 122 17.16 -9.99 -1.51
N LYS A 123 17.07 -8.76 -1.01
CA LYS A 123 17.89 -8.28 0.11
C LYS A 123 17.34 -8.66 1.49
N LYS A 124 16.11 -9.17 1.56
CA LYS A 124 15.41 -9.55 2.79
C LYS A 124 15.38 -8.44 3.86
N LYS A 125 15.34 -7.19 3.43
CA LYS A 125 15.22 -6.05 4.33
C LYS A 125 13.84 -6.04 4.99
N PRO A 126 13.68 -5.45 6.19
CA PRO A 126 12.37 -5.13 6.73
C PRO A 126 11.60 -4.26 5.72
N TYR A 127 10.35 -4.58 5.45
CA TYR A 127 9.52 -3.91 4.44
C TYR A 127 9.35 -2.40 4.64
N LEU A 128 9.62 -1.91 5.85
CA LEU A 128 9.56 -0.49 6.18
C LEU A 128 10.86 0.26 5.86
N THR A 129 11.93 -0.47 5.60
CA THR A 129 13.26 0.09 5.36
C THR A 129 13.77 -0.34 4.01
N HIS A 130 13.21 0.19 2.96
CA HIS A 130 13.74 -0.04 1.61
C HIS A 130 15.01 0.77 1.37
N GLU A 131 15.74 0.38 0.33
CA GLU A 131 16.98 1.07 -0.06
C GLU A 131 16.71 2.57 -0.25
N GLY A 132 17.45 3.35 0.51
CA GLY A 132 17.27 4.76 0.56
C GLY A 132 16.38 5.20 1.72
N GLY A 133 15.93 4.33 2.63
CA GLY A 133 15.37 4.72 3.92
C GLY A 133 16.39 5.53 4.70
N LEU A 134 16.02 6.72 5.15
CA LEU A 134 16.86 7.47 6.06
C LEU A 134 16.94 6.65 7.35
N VAL A 135 18.15 6.21 7.67
CA VAL A 135 18.43 5.63 8.98
C VAL A 135 18.70 6.80 9.89
N ASN A 136 17.80 7.04 10.84
CA ASN A 136 18.00 8.10 11.83
C ASN A 136 19.14 7.79 12.77
N ASP A 137 19.14 6.58 13.26
CA ASP A 137 20.13 6.08 14.20
C ASP A 137 20.22 4.56 14.07
N PRO A 138 21.18 4.04 13.27
CA PRO A 138 21.33 2.60 13.08
C PRO A 138 21.65 1.86 14.37
N GLU A 139 22.39 2.51 15.31
CA GLU A 139 22.78 1.90 16.58
C GLU A 139 21.57 1.71 17.49
N LYS A 140 20.59 2.60 17.39
CA LYS A 140 19.31 2.50 18.10
C LYS A 140 18.22 1.73 17.35
N GLY A 141 18.52 1.27 16.13
CA GLY A 141 17.53 0.60 15.28
C GLY A 141 16.36 1.51 14.88
N GLU A 142 16.62 2.81 14.69
CA GLU A 142 15.64 3.79 14.26
C GLU A 142 15.72 4.01 12.76
N TYR A 143 14.61 3.82 12.07
CA TYR A 143 14.52 3.90 10.62
C TYR A 143 13.42 4.86 10.17
N TYR A 144 13.60 5.50 9.03
CA TYR A 144 12.53 6.23 8.34
C TYR A 144 12.02 5.46 7.15
N SER A 145 10.72 5.45 6.98
CA SER A 145 10.10 5.06 5.72
C SER A 145 10.35 6.16 4.70
N ALA A 146 11.14 5.88 3.68
CA ALA A 146 11.63 6.93 2.80
C ALA A 146 10.78 7.17 1.57
N ASP A 147 10.16 6.15 1.01
CA ASP A 147 9.28 6.28 -0.16
C ASP A 147 7.96 5.59 0.11
N PRO A 148 6.89 6.36 0.39
CA PRO A 148 5.58 5.79 0.70
C PRO A 148 5.00 4.99 -0.47
N PHE A 149 5.40 5.27 -1.71
CA PHE A 149 4.95 4.50 -2.88
C PHE A 149 5.65 3.15 -2.99
N VAL A 150 6.90 3.05 -2.57
CA VAL A 150 7.55 1.73 -2.46
C VAL A 150 6.86 0.90 -1.39
N SER A 151 6.58 1.49 -0.23
CA SER A 151 5.85 0.83 0.85
C SER A 151 4.38 0.51 0.49
N LEU A 152 3.79 1.25 -0.45
CA LEU A 152 2.45 1.00 -0.97
C LEU A 152 2.40 -0.24 -1.90
N ALA A 153 3.51 -0.62 -2.52
CA ALA A 153 3.52 -1.66 -3.55
C ALA A 153 2.77 -2.95 -3.15
N PRO A 154 3.03 -3.59 -1.98
CA PRO A 154 2.29 -4.80 -1.61
C PRO A 154 0.80 -4.55 -1.39
N LEU A 155 0.41 -3.41 -0.85
CA LEU A 155 -1.00 -3.08 -0.65
C LEU A 155 -1.70 -2.84 -1.99
N TRP A 156 -1.02 -2.19 -2.93
CA TRP A 156 -1.55 -1.98 -4.26
C TRP A 156 -1.61 -3.28 -5.07
N GLN A 157 -0.70 -4.22 -4.86
CA GLN A 157 -0.80 -5.56 -5.45
C GLN A 157 -2.07 -6.30 -5.02
N LEU A 158 -2.49 -6.15 -3.77
CA LEU A 158 -3.79 -6.68 -3.31
C LEU A 158 -4.96 -6.02 -4.05
N SER A 159 -4.89 -4.70 -4.29
CA SER A 159 -5.89 -4.00 -5.11
C SER A 159 -5.95 -4.54 -6.53
N LEU A 160 -4.79 -4.63 -7.18
CA LEU A 160 -4.68 -5.15 -8.55
C LEU A 160 -5.25 -6.57 -8.65
N PHE A 161 -4.87 -7.44 -7.73
CA PHE A 161 -5.24 -8.84 -7.76
C PHE A 161 -6.72 -9.06 -7.46
N PHE A 162 -7.24 -8.47 -6.39
CA PHE A 162 -8.61 -8.73 -5.96
C PHE A 162 -9.64 -7.82 -6.60
N MET A 163 -9.33 -6.56 -6.84
CA MET A 163 -10.34 -5.59 -7.28
C MET A 163 -10.29 -5.29 -8.77
N LEU A 164 -9.13 -5.45 -9.42
CA LEU A 164 -8.93 -5.01 -10.79
C LEU A 164 -8.74 -6.15 -11.80
N THR A 165 -8.80 -7.40 -11.37
CA THR A 165 -8.82 -8.57 -12.28
C THR A 165 -10.22 -8.95 -12.76
N GLU A 166 -11.23 -8.17 -12.37
CA GLU A 166 -12.64 -8.28 -12.85
C GLU A 166 -13.20 -9.72 -12.81
N ASP A 167 -13.31 -10.41 -13.94
CA ASP A 167 -13.95 -11.73 -14.06
C ASP A 167 -13.08 -12.92 -13.59
N ALA A 168 -11.92 -12.67 -13.02
CA ALA A 168 -11.08 -13.75 -12.51
C ALA A 168 -11.74 -14.45 -11.31
N PRO A 169 -11.54 -15.77 -11.13
CA PRO A 169 -12.15 -16.54 -10.04
C PRO A 169 -11.83 -16.03 -8.63
N TRP A 170 -10.71 -15.33 -8.50
CA TRP A 170 -10.26 -14.72 -7.25
C TRP A 170 -10.71 -13.27 -7.08
N SER A 171 -11.44 -12.69 -8.04
CA SER A 171 -11.87 -11.30 -7.98
C SER A 171 -12.77 -11.05 -6.77
N LYS A 172 -12.47 -10.01 -6.02
CA LYS A 172 -13.19 -9.52 -4.85
C LYS A 172 -13.31 -8.00 -4.94
N PRO A 173 -14.31 -7.47 -5.66
CA PRO A 173 -14.47 -6.01 -5.84
C PRO A 173 -14.58 -5.24 -4.53
N ASP A 174 -15.08 -5.90 -3.50
CA ASP A 174 -15.27 -5.35 -2.16
C ASP A 174 -14.07 -5.60 -1.21
N PHE A 175 -12.92 -6.06 -1.69
CA PHE A 175 -11.78 -6.41 -0.84
C PHE A 175 -11.40 -5.29 0.14
N TRP A 176 -11.06 -4.09 -0.34
CA TRP A 176 -10.75 -2.97 0.55
C TRP A 176 -11.97 -2.46 1.34
N PRO A 177 -13.16 -2.33 0.75
CA PRO A 177 -14.39 -2.11 1.53
C PRO A 177 -14.52 -3.02 2.76
N ASP A 178 -14.32 -4.32 2.61
CA ASP A 178 -14.45 -5.29 3.70
C ASP A 178 -13.32 -5.19 4.73
N VAL A 179 -12.06 -5.04 4.28
CA VAL A 179 -10.91 -4.80 5.18
C VAL A 179 -11.12 -3.55 6.02
N HIS A 180 -11.55 -2.44 5.40
CA HIS A 180 -11.78 -1.19 6.13
C HIS A 180 -13.00 -1.28 7.05
N TRP A 181 -14.08 -1.92 6.61
CA TRP A 181 -15.26 -2.11 7.43
C TRP A 181 -14.94 -2.88 8.71
N ALA A 182 -14.24 -4.00 8.58
CA ALA A 182 -13.79 -4.77 9.72
C ALA A 182 -12.87 -3.97 10.66
N ALA A 183 -11.99 -3.13 10.09
CA ALA A 183 -11.11 -2.28 10.88
C ALA A 183 -11.85 -1.16 11.62
N ILE A 184 -12.87 -0.54 11.01
CA ILE A 184 -13.70 0.52 11.63
C ILE A 184 -14.50 -0.02 12.81
N HIS A 185 -14.98 -1.26 12.72
CA HIS A 185 -15.81 -1.89 13.74
C HIS A 185 -14.99 -2.69 14.77
N ASP A 186 -13.67 -2.65 14.67
CA ASP A 186 -12.81 -3.19 15.70
C ASP A 186 -12.73 -2.23 16.89
N ASN A 187 -13.39 -2.63 17.98
CA ASN A 187 -13.50 -1.81 19.19
C ASN A 187 -12.20 -1.75 20.02
N ASN A 188 -11.18 -2.50 19.66
CA ASN A 188 -9.90 -2.44 20.36
C ASN A 188 -9.10 -1.19 19.93
N SER A 189 -9.05 -0.21 20.81
CA SER A 189 -8.32 1.04 20.59
C SER A 189 -6.84 0.98 21.01
N VAL A 190 -6.39 -0.13 21.61
CA VAL A 190 -5.11 -0.23 22.33
C VAL A 190 -4.11 -1.16 21.62
N TYR A 191 -4.22 -1.35 20.34
CA TYR A 191 -3.25 -2.15 19.59
C TYR A 191 -1.87 -1.50 19.54
N THR A 192 -0.85 -2.31 19.84
CA THR A 192 0.53 -2.00 19.48
C THR A 192 0.67 -1.91 17.94
N TYR A 193 1.73 -1.29 17.47
CA TYR A 193 1.95 -1.21 16.03
C TYR A 193 2.16 -2.58 15.37
N GLY A 194 2.80 -3.52 16.06
CA GLY A 194 2.91 -4.91 15.59
C GLY A 194 1.55 -5.60 15.45
N GLU A 195 0.69 -5.46 16.45
CA GLU A 195 -0.68 -6.00 16.40
C GLU A 195 -1.52 -5.38 15.28
N LYS A 196 -1.35 -4.09 14.97
CA LYS A 196 -2.02 -3.47 13.82
C LYS A 196 -1.66 -4.16 12.51
N TYR A 197 -0.39 -4.52 12.31
CA TYR A 197 0.06 -5.23 11.11
C TYR A 197 -0.50 -6.64 11.03
N VAL A 198 -0.43 -7.42 12.09
CA VAL A 198 -0.93 -8.80 12.07
C VAL A 198 -2.45 -8.84 11.97
N ASN A 199 -3.16 -7.89 12.58
CA ASN A 199 -4.61 -7.77 12.42
C ASN A 199 -5.01 -7.32 11.02
N PHE A 200 -4.24 -6.45 10.37
CA PHE A 200 -4.43 -6.15 8.94
C PHE A 200 -4.33 -7.44 8.11
N MET A 201 -3.33 -8.28 8.36
CA MET A 201 -3.16 -9.54 7.61
C MET A 201 -4.36 -10.50 7.80
N LYS A 202 -4.89 -10.60 9.02
CA LYS A 202 -6.11 -11.39 9.29
C LYS A 202 -7.30 -10.84 8.51
N ARG A 203 -7.56 -9.52 8.56
CA ARG A 203 -8.66 -8.86 7.83
C ARG A 203 -8.53 -9.02 6.32
N ALA A 204 -7.30 -8.95 5.78
CA ALA A 204 -7.06 -9.19 4.37
C ALA A 204 -7.37 -10.64 3.96
N MET A 205 -7.02 -11.63 4.81
CA MET A 205 -7.37 -13.02 4.59
C MET A 205 -8.88 -13.26 4.74
N ASP A 206 -9.57 -12.55 5.62
CA ASP A 206 -11.02 -12.63 5.76
C ASP A 206 -11.73 -12.04 4.52
N ALA A 207 -11.33 -10.85 4.10
CA ALA A 207 -11.92 -10.18 2.95
C ALA A 207 -11.69 -10.92 1.63
N SER A 208 -10.54 -11.59 1.49
CA SER A 208 -10.21 -12.39 0.30
C SER A 208 -10.77 -13.80 0.37
N GLU A 209 -11.04 -14.32 1.57
CA GLU A 209 -11.33 -15.74 1.84
C GLU A 209 -10.19 -16.68 1.44
N MET A 210 -8.96 -16.15 1.34
CA MET A 210 -7.78 -16.87 0.88
C MET A 210 -6.67 -16.86 1.92
N ASN A 211 -5.81 -17.89 1.85
CA ASN A 211 -4.58 -17.94 2.62
C ASN A 211 -3.51 -17.03 1.98
N LEU A 212 -3.28 -15.86 2.54
CA LEU A 212 -2.29 -14.90 2.06
C LEU A 212 -0.94 -15.00 2.79
N THR A 213 -0.72 -16.05 3.57
CA THR A 213 0.50 -16.21 4.40
C THR A 213 1.78 -16.15 3.56
N ASP A 214 1.81 -16.88 2.43
CA ASP A 214 2.99 -16.88 1.54
C ASP A 214 3.24 -15.48 0.94
N PHE A 215 2.19 -14.79 0.50
CA PHE A 215 2.30 -13.42 0.03
C PHE A 215 2.90 -12.51 1.09
N PHE A 216 2.38 -12.50 2.31
CA PHE A 216 2.89 -11.64 3.38
C PHE A 216 4.33 -11.97 3.76
N LYS A 217 4.70 -13.25 3.77
CA LYS A 217 6.10 -13.67 3.99
C LYS A 217 7.03 -13.21 2.88
N LYS A 218 6.67 -13.45 1.62
CA LYS A 218 7.46 -13.06 0.44
C LYS A 218 7.65 -11.55 0.38
N MET A 219 6.60 -10.80 0.66
CA MET A 219 6.66 -9.35 0.69
C MET A 219 7.33 -8.78 1.96
N GLY A 220 7.84 -9.64 2.85
CA GLY A 220 8.54 -9.24 4.07
C GLY A 220 7.63 -8.62 5.14
N LEU A 221 6.30 -8.74 4.98
CA LEU A 221 5.33 -8.21 5.93
C LEU A 221 5.15 -9.12 7.15
N LEU A 222 5.21 -10.44 6.95
CA LEU A 222 5.06 -11.44 8.00
C LEU A 222 6.40 -12.06 8.37
N ARG A 223 7.03 -11.51 9.38
CA ARG A 223 8.26 -12.00 10.00
C ARG A 223 8.48 -11.36 11.36
N GLU A 224 9.41 -11.88 12.13
CA GLU A 224 9.83 -11.25 13.37
C GLU A 224 10.44 -9.86 13.08
N ILE A 225 9.94 -8.84 13.78
CA ILE A 225 10.38 -7.45 13.68
C ILE A 225 10.47 -6.88 15.09
N ASN A 226 11.58 -6.21 15.39
CA ASN A 226 11.75 -5.43 16.60
C ASN A 226 12.56 -4.18 16.25
N MET A 227 11.86 -3.10 15.87
CA MET A 227 12.50 -1.89 15.37
C MET A 227 11.67 -0.64 15.65
N LYS A 228 12.31 0.51 15.64
CA LYS A 228 11.63 1.81 15.66
C LYS A 228 11.57 2.40 14.27
N VAL A 229 10.41 2.90 13.88
CA VAL A 229 10.18 3.56 12.59
C VAL A 229 9.66 4.96 12.80
N GLY A 230 10.36 5.93 12.25
CA GLY A 230 9.93 7.33 12.16
C GLY A 230 8.99 7.52 10.99
N ASP A 231 7.91 8.27 11.23
CA ASP A 231 6.91 8.61 10.24
C ASP A 231 6.20 9.88 10.70
N TYR A 232 6.59 11.03 10.18
CA TYR A 232 6.05 12.34 10.54
C TYR A 232 5.83 12.52 12.06
N GLY A 233 6.89 12.39 12.83
CA GLY A 233 6.87 12.51 14.28
C GLY A 233 7.87 11.59 14.99
N PRO A 234 7.75 11.41 16.29
CA PRO A 234 8.64 10.53 17.03
C PRO A 234 8.60 9.10 16.51
N ALA A 235 9.78 8.46 16.44
CA ALA A 235 9.89 7.07 16.02
C ALA A 235 9.04 6.15 16.92
N LYS A 236 8.32 5.24 16.31
CA LYS A 236 7.36 4.33 16.94
C LYS A 236 7.89 2.91 16.91
N GLN A 237 7.81 2.22 18.04
CA GLN A 237 8.24 0.84 18.17
C GLN A 237 7.27 -0.10 17.45
N ILE A 238 7.82 -0.96 16.59
CA ILE A 238 7.10 -2.10 16.01
C ILE A 238 7.73 -3.37 16.54
N THR A 239 6.91 -4.24 17.11
CA THR A 239 7.33 -5.55 17.56
C THR A 239 6.34 -6.58 17.01
N ILE A 240 6.83 -7.50 16.17
CA ILE A 240 6.12 -8.70 15.73
C ILE A 240 6.96 -9.87 16.23
N THR A 241 6.43 -10.62 17.16
CA THR A 241 7.14 -11.75 17.78
C THR A 241 6.98 -13.02 16.94
N LYS A 242 7.77 -14.02 17.28
CA LYS A 242 7.67 -15.36 16.67
C LYS A 242 6.29 -15.98 16.89
N GLU A 243 5.72 -15.77 18.06
CA GLU A 243 4.37 -16.25 18.41
C GLU A 243 3.32 -15.60 17.51
N MET A 244 3.39 -14.28 17.31
CA MET A 244 2.50 -13.54 16.41
C MET A 244 2.63 -14.03 14.97
N VAL A 245 3.83 -14.33 14.51
CA VAL A 245 4.06 -14.93 13.17
C VAL A 245 3.39 -16.29 13.10
N GLY A 246 3.61 -17.17 14.09
CA GLY A 246 2.98 -18.47 14.15
C GLY A 246 1.44 -18.43 14.22
N GLU A 247 0.90 -17.44 14.92
CA GLU A 247 -0.54 -17.21 14.98
C GLU A 247 -1.13 -16.89 13.60
N ILE A 248 -0.48 -16.00 12.83
CA ILE A 248 -0.90 -15.66 11.47
C ILE A 248 -0.76 -16.85 10.51
N GLU A 249 0.30 -17.63 10.65
CA GLU A 249 0.47 -18.86 9.86
C GLU A 249 -0.66 -19.87 10.12
N ASN A 250 -1.03 -20.05 11.38
CA ASN A 250 -2.12 -20.95 11.76
C ASN A 250 -3.47 -20.38 11.30
N TYR A 251 -3.66 -19.05 11.42
CA TYR A 251 -4.84 -18.39 10.89
C TYR A 251 -4.97 -18.60 9.38
N GLY A 252 -3.89 -18.41 8.64
CA GLY A 252 -3.86 -18.64 7.19
C GLY A 252 -4.20 -20.09 6.80
N LYS A 253 -3.79 -21.08 7.59
CA LYS A 253 -4.16 -22.50 7.35
C LYS A 253 -5.67 -22.76 7.46
N SER A 254 -6.42 -21.92 8.18
CA SER A 254 -7.88 -22.01 8.24
C SER A 254 -8.56 -21.43 6.99
N LYS A 255 -7.80 -20.76 6.13
CA LYS A 255 -8.28 -20.18 4.87
C LYS A 255 -7.83 -21.05 3.69
N SER A 256 -8.71 -21.24 2.72
CA SER A 256 -8.45 -21.97 1.48
C SER A 256 -9.30 -21.34 0.38
N PRO A 257 -8.81 -21.14 -0.83
CA PRO A 257 -7.51 -21.61 -1.35
C PRO A 257 -6.35 -20.66 -1.09
N VAL A 258 -5.15 -21.06 -1.52
CA VAL A 258 -3.99 -20.18 -1.71
C VAL A 258 -4.14 -19.45 -3.06
N PRO A 259 -3.78 -18.16 -3.18
CA PRO A 259 -3.86 -17.44 -4.44
C PRO A 259 -3.07 -18.12 -5.57
N THR A 260 -3.76 -18.36 -6.68
CA THR A 260 -3.18 -18.92 -7.90
C THR A 260 -3.80 -18.18 -9.09
N PRO A 261 -3.03 -17.43 -9.88
CA PRO A 261 -1.56 -17.23 -9.82
C PRO A 261 -1.11 -16.47 -8.56
N VAL A 262 0.20 -16.48 -8.27
CA VAL A 262 0.76 -15.81 -7.10
C VAL A 262 0.64 -14.29 -7.21
N ILE A 263 0.38 -13.60 -6.10
CA ILE A 263 0.10 -12.15 -6.10
C ILE A 263 1.36 -11.31 -6.33
N TYR A 264 2.51 -11.72 -5.80
CA TYR A 264 3.70 -10.87 -5.72
C TYR A 264 4.36 -10.50 -7.07
N TYR A 265 3.85 -11.00 -8.19
CA TYR A 265 4.27 -10.59 -9.52
C TYR A 265 3.28 -9.65 -10.23
N ILE A 266 2.16 -9.33 -9.62
CA ILE A 266 1.19 -8.44 -10.25
C ILE A 266 1.65 -6.99 -10.18
N SER A 267 1.50 -6.28 -11.30
CA SER A 267 1.68 -4.84 -11.44
C SER A 267 0.67 -4.32 -12.46
N GLY A 268 0.55 -3.02 -12.64
CA GLY A 268 -0.28 -2.47 -13.72
C GLY A 268 0.10 -3.01 -15.09
N ASN A 269 1.40 -3.18 -15.35
CA ASN A 269 1.90 -3.72 -16.62
C ASN A 269 1.62 -5.21 -16.83
N SER A 270 1.45 -5.98 -15.77
CA SER A 270 1.12 -7.42 -15.85
C SER A 270 -0.36 -7.73 -15.61
N LEU A 271 -1.19 -6.71 -15.32
CA LEU A 271 -2.59 -6.88 -14.97
C LEU A 271 -3.39 -7.64 -16.03
N ASP A 272 -3.19 -7.31 -17.32
CA ASP A 272 -3.89 -7.99 -18.42
C ASP A 272 -3.56 -9.49 -18.51
N THR A 273 -2.37 -9.87 -18.08
CA THR A 273 -1.97 -11.30 -18.00
C THR A 273 -2.78 -12.00 -16.91
N TYR A 274 -2.89 -11.36 -15.75
CA TYR A 274 -3.71 -11.87 -14.65
C TYR A 274 -5.20 -11.93 -15.02
N LYS A 275 -5.74 -10.91 -15.69
CA LYS A 275 -7.12 -10.93 -16.21
C LYS A 275 -7.39 -12.12 -17.13
N LYS A 276 -6.41 -12.51 -17.92
CA LYS A 276 -6.51 -13.71 -18.77
C LYS A 276 -6.28 -15.01 -18.03
N GLN A 277 -6.10 -14.97 -16.72
CA GLN A 277 -5.85 -16.12 -15.86
C GLN A 277 -4.62 -16.97 -16.28
N LEU A 278 -3.66 -16.33 -16.93
CA LEU A 278 -2.43 -16.98 -17.33
C LEU A 278 -1.48 -17.13 -16.16
N SER A 279 -0.76 -18.23 -16.12
CA SER A 279 0.27 -18.46 -15.13
C SER A 279 1.42 -17.47 -15.33
N VAL A 280 1.82 -16.80 -14.26
CA VAL A 280 2.90 -15.82 -14.28
C VAL A 280 4.03 -16.34 -13.42
N GLN A 281 5.20 -16.51 -14.00
CA GLN A 281 6.43 -16.77 -13.28
C GLN A 281 7.32 -15.56 -13.33
N GLY A 282 7.63 -15.01 -12.19
CA GLY A 282 8.63 -13.95 -12.05
C GLY A 282 9.99 -14.55 -11.75
N VAL A 283 11.01 -13.95 -12.30
CA VAL A 283 12.40 -14.29 -11.99
C VAL A 283 12.98 -13.18 -11.14
N PHE A 284 13.14 -13.46 -9.83
CA PHE A 284 13.86 -12.56 -8.93
C PHE A 284 15.35 -12.86 -9.05
N ASN A 285 15.99 -12.31 -10.08
CA ASN A 285 17.42 -12.37 -10.20
C ASN A 285 18.08 -11.29 -9.35
N GLN A 286 19.23 -11.60 -8.83
CA GLN A 286 20.12 -10.59 -8.25
C GLN A 286 20.34 -9.50 -9.30
N GLY A 287 20.00 -8.26 -8.97
CA GLY A 287 20.16 -7.14 -9.89
C GLY A 287 18.91 -6.65 -10.61
N VAL A 288 17.72 -7.06 -10.23
CA VAL A 288 16.45 -6.55 -10.77
C VAL A 288 16.22 -5.06 -10.45
N SER A 289 17.12 -4.41 -9.75
CA SER A 289 17.04 -3.00 -9.36
C SER A 289 16.74 -2.02 -10.51
N ASN A 290 17.01 -2.39 -11.74
CA ASN A 290 16.81 -1.57 -12.94
C ASN A 290 15.80 -2.17 -13.93
N GLY A 291 15.19 -3.29 -13.61
CA GLY A 291 14.21 -3.95 -14.45
C GLY A 291 12.79 -3.50 -14.14
N ASN A 292 11.97 -3.41 -15.14
CA ASN A 292 10.54 -3.30 -14.97
C ASN A 292 9.99 -4.70 -14.65
N LEU A 293 9.14 -4.85 -13.63
CA LEU A 293 8.56 -6.14 -13.24
C LEU A 293 7.86 -6.84 -14.41
N SER A 294 7.20 -6.05 -15.28
CA SER A 294 6.56 -6.56 -16.49
C SER A 294 7.52 -7.21 -17.48
N LYS A 295 8.80 -6.84 -17.47
CA LYS A 295 9.84 -7.44 -18.32
C LYS A 295 10.47 -8.70 -17.71
N THR A 296 10.28 -8.90 -16.41
CA THR A 296 10.79 -10.07 -15.68
C THR A 296 9.75 -11.15 -15.49
N VAL A 297 8.52 -10.90 -15.91
CA VAL A 297 7.43 -11.86 -15.89
C VAL A 297 7.52 -12.73 -17.14
N SER A 298 7.77 -14.01 -16.96
CA SER A 298 7.67 -15.00 -18.04
C SER A 298 6.33 -15.71 -17.98
N HIS A 299 5.72 -15.88 -19.12
CA HIS A 299 4.49 -16.66 -19.26
C HIS A 299 4.87 -18.13 -19.45
N SER A 300 4.36 -19.02 -18.59
CA SER A 300 4.27 -20.43 -18.94
C SER A 300 2.94 -20.65 -19.66
N VAL A 301 3.02 -21.11 -20.88
CA VAL A 301 1.86 -21.60 -21.64
C VAL A 301 1.43 -22.95 -21.09
#